data_f53e95d8403e9442cc93f9a65231221b
#
_entry.id   f53e95d8403e9442cc93f9a65231221b
#
_cell.length_a   1.000
_cell.length_b   1.000
_cell.length_c   1.000
_cell.angle_alpha   90.00
_cell.angle_beta   90.00
_cell.angle_gamma   90.00
#
_symmetry.space_group_name_H-M   'P 1'
#
loop_
_entity.id
_entity.type
_entity.pdbx_description
1 polymer ?
#
loop_
_entity_poly.entity_id
_entity_poly.type
_entity_poly.pdbx_seq_one_letter_code
_entity_poly.pdbx_strand_id
1 'polypeptide(L)'
;PAEEAAPPSEAPVDPIKIKVKLDKPVLVVPGETATPIIYLHGRCGDPTAFSAWANAGKKFGTIISFTGDQKCKHGTRTQWSVDDGALDRRITRAIEAVKQELGIEIDPSRRIVIGYSQGSLRAEALATRFPDRYPRAVLIGGPRGPRETSLSKSEAVLIMVGDHDARQHLREATEKLEKRGKRVRYLELPDARHGEYGSA
;
A
#
# COMPACT_ATOMS: atom_id res chain seq x y z
N PRO A 1 -9.55 7.62 36.32
CA PRO A 1 -8.76 7.83 35.10
C PRO A 1 -9.64 8.58 34.12
N ALA A 2 -9.21 9.79 33.73
CA ALA A 2 -9.94 10.56 32.74
C ALA A 2 -9.74 9.87 31.39
N GLU A 3 -10.82 9.56 30.70
CA GLU A 3 -10.88 9.09 29.35
C GLU A 3 -10.37 10.25 28.46
N GLU A 4 -9.18 10.09 27.90
CA GLU A 4 -8.57 11.08 27.01
C GLU A 4 -9.44 11.12 25.75
N ALA A 5 -10.14 12.23 25.54
CA ALA A 5 -11.01 12.41 24.39
C ALA A 5 -10.19 12.24 23.10
N ALA A 6 -10.65 11.38 22.21
CA ALA A 6 -10.03 11.17 20.91
C ALA A 6 -9.88 12.54 20.20
N PRO A 7 -8.73 12.81 19.58
CA PRO A 7 -8.53 14.07 18.86
C PRO A 7 -9.59 14.19 17.75
N PRO A 8 -10.07 15.43 17.46
CA PRO A 8 -11.07 15.65 16.43
C PRO A 8 -10.58 15.05 15.10
N SER A 9 -11.45 14.31 14.41
CA SER A 9 -11.12 13.72 13.12
C SER A 9 -10.79 14.85 12.13
N GLU A 10 -9.56 14.85 11.60
CA GLU A 10 -9.17 15.78 10.54
C GLU A 10 -10.10 15.59 9.33
N ALA A 11 -10.46 16.69 8.65
CA ALA A 11 -11.29 16.62 7.43
C ALA A 11 -10.62 15.71 6.38
N PRO A 12 -11.39 14.93 5.60
CA PRO A 12 -10.84 14.07 4.56
C PRO A 12 -9.97 14.87 3.58
N VAL A 13 -8.83 14.31 3.21
CA VAL A 13 -7.94 14.93 2.20
C VAL A 13 -8.42 14.55 0.81
N ASP A 14 -8.69 15.55 -0.03
CA ASP A 14 -8.98 15.31 -1.44
C ASP A 14 -7.68 15.07 -2.23
N PRO A 15 -7.55 13.92 -2.91
CA PRO A 15 -6.35 13.62 -3.66
C PRO A 15 -6.26 14.41 -4.97
N ILE A 16 -5.06 14.86 -5.31
CA ILE A 16 -4.75 15.51 -6.57
C ILE A 16 -4.61 14.44 -7.66
N LYS A 17 -5.27 14.65 -8.81
CA LYS A 17 -5.12 13.75 -9.97
C LYS A 17 -3.99 14.22 -10.87
N ILE A 18 -2.91 13.44 -10.96
CA ILE A 18 -1.73 13.75 -11.77
C ILE A 18 -1.68 12.85 -13.00
N LYS A 19 -1.47 13.47 -14.18
CA LYS A 19 -1.30 12.76 -15.45
C LYS A 19 0.09 12.13 -15.52
N VAL A 20 0.15 10.87 -15.95
CA VAL A 20 1.40 10.16 -16.18
C VAL A 20 1.52 9.85 -17.68
N LYS A 21 2.65 10.22 -18.29
CA LYS A 21 2.88 9.97 -19.73
C LYS A 21 2.78 8.46 -20.04
N LEU A 22 1.98 8.12 -21.03
CA LEU A 22 1.74 6.74 -21.49
C LEU A 22 1.17 5.80 -20.41
N ASP A 23 0.46 6.34 -19.43
CA ASP A 23 -0.19 5.55 -18.38
C ASP A 23 -1.50 6.20 -17.91
N LYS A 24 -2.22 5.49 -17.05
CA LYS A 24 -3.37 6.05 -16.34
C LYS A 24 -2.89 7.10 -15.34
N PRO A 25 -3.69 8.14 -15.08
CA PRO A 25 -3.36 9.10 -14.04
C PRO A 25 -3.32 8.44 -12.67
N VAL A 26 -2.54 9.02 -11.76
CA VAL A 26 -2.44 8.62 -10.36
C VAL A 26 -3.17 9.62 -9.47
N LEU A 27 -3.59 9.15 -8.28
CA LEU A 27 -4.15 10.00 -7.23
C LEU A 27 -3.06 10.24 -6.20
N VAL A 28 -2.86 11.50 -5.82
CA VAL A 28 -1.72 11.90 -4.98
C VAL A 28 -2.19 12.72 -3.80
N VAL A 29 -1.69 12.40 -2.62
CA VAL A 29 -1.75 13.27 -1.44
C VAL A 29 -0.32 13.63 -1.08
N PRO A 30 0.08 14.91 -1.23
CA PRO A 30 1.41 15.38 -0.85
C PRO A 30 1.66 15.13 0.64
N GLY A 31 2.84 14.65 0.95
CA GLY A 31 3.24 14.32 2.32
C GLY A 31 4.28 15.26 2.89
N GLU A 32 4.55 15.09 4.19
CA GLU A 32 5.46 15.91 4.98
C GLU A 32 6.93 15.47 4.84
N THR A 33 7.17 14.32 4.22
CA THR A 33 8.53 13.78 4.01
C THR A 33 8.75 13.39 2.55
N ALA A 34 10.01 13.29 2.13
CA ALA A 34 10.39 12.87 0.79
C ALA A 34 10.13 11.39 0.48
N THR A 35 9.51 10.62 1.38
CA THR A 35 9.24 9.20 1.20
C THR A 35 8.01 8.99 0.29
N PRO A 36 8.12 8.29 -0.85
CA PRO A 36 6.94 7.93 -1.63
C PRO A 36 6.24 6.70 -1.04
N ILE A 37 4.94 6.82 -0.80
CA ILE A 37 4.06 5.74 -0.33
C ILE A 37 3.20 5.30 -1.51
N ILE A 38 3.45 4.10 -2.00
CA ILE A 38 2.78 3.54 -3.17
C ILE A 38 1.60 2.69 -2.72
N TYR A 39 0.38 3.05 -3.12
CA TYR A 39 -0.82 2.29 -2.79
C TYR A 39 -1.35 1.49 -3.98
N LEU A 40 -1.60 0.19 -3.75
CA LEU A 40 -2.13 -0.77 -4.71
C LEU A 40 -3.43 -1.38 -4.18
N HIS A 41 -4.56 -1.02 -4.78
CA HIS A 41 -5.89 -1.46 -4.36
C HIS A 41 -6.14 -2.96 -4.57
N GLY A 42 -7.22 -3.49 -4.00
CA GLY A 42 -7.66 -4.87 -4.16
C GLY A 42 -8.16 -5.19 -5.58
N ARG A 43 -8.45 -6.46 -5.84
CA ARG A 43 -9.04 -6.91 -7.11
C ARG A 43 -10.37 -6.20 -7.36
N CYS A 44 -10.50 -5.55 -8.49
CA CYS A 44 -11.66 -4.74 -8.85
C CYS A 44 -12.02 -3.69 -7.79
N GLY A 45 -11.00 -3.25 -7.03
CA GLY A 45 -11.14 -2.26 -5.97
C GLY A 45 -11.14 -0.84 -6.50
N ASP A 46 -11.19 0.09 -5.56
CA ASP A 46 -11.18 1.52 -5.82
C ASP A 46 -9.80 2.11 -5.48
N PRO A 47 -9.14 2.83 -6.40
CA PRO A 47 -7.90 3.51 -6.10
C PRO A 47 -8.03 4.63 -5.06
N THR A 48 -9.25 5.08 -4.73
CA THR A 48 -9.50 6.08 -3.67
C THR A 48 -9.57 5.48 -2.26
N ALA A 49 -9.57 4.16 -2.11
CA ALA A 49 -9.74 3.50 -0.80
C ALA A 49 -8.67 3.88 0.24
N PHE A 50 -7.52 4.42 -0.19
CA PHE A 50 -6.49 4.94 0.72
C PHE A 50 -6.94 6.19 1.49
N SER A 51 -8.00 6.88 1.06
CA SER A 51 -8.51 8.09 1.72
C SER A 51 -8.85 7.86 3.19
N ALA A 52 -9.23 6.64 3.55
CA ALA A 52 -9.52 6.25 4.94
C ALA A 52 -8.34 6.48 5.91
N TRP A 53 -7.10 6.45 5.41
CA TRP A 53 -5.89 6.62 6.21
C TRP A 53 -4.95 7.72 5.67
N ALA A 54 -5.40 8.50 4.68
CA ALA A 54 -4.56 9.49 4.01
C ALA A 54 -4.02 10.56 4.96
N ASN A 55 -4.83 11.03 5.92
CA ASN A 55 -4.41 12.02 6.93
C ASN A 55 -3.26 11.51 7.81
N ALA A 56 -3.33 10.28 8.26
CA ALA A 56 -2.24 9.66 9.01
C ALA A 56 -1.03 9.39 8.11
N GLY A 57 -1.27 8.88 6.89
CA GLY A 57 -0.24 8.48 5.94
C GLY A 57 0.62 9.64 5.43
N LYS A 58 0.03 10.82 5.17
CA LYS A 58 0.77 12.00 4.68
C LYS A 58 1.89 12.47 5.60
N LYS A 59 1.79 12.19 6.90
CA LYS A 59 2.83 12.48 7.89
C LYS A 59 4.12 11.69 7.65
N PHE A 60 4.03 10.55 6.97
CA PHE A 60 5.14 9.67 6.67
C PHE A 60 5.66 9.77 5.23
N GLY A 61 4.91 10.38 4.34
CA GLY A 61 5.33 10.56 2.96
C GLY A 61 4.21 10.90 1.98
N THR A 62 4.60 11.17 0.74
CA THR A 62 3.66 11.45 -0.35
C THR A 62 2.98 10.16 -0.81
N ILE A 63 1.66 10.10 -0.66
CA ILE A 63 0.87 8.94 -1.08
C ILE A 63 0.59 9.04 -2.57
N ILE A 64 0.90 7.97 -3.32
CA ILE A 64 0.64 7.84 -4.75
C ILE A 64 -0.17 6.57 -4.97
N SER A 65 -1.44 6.72 -5.29
CA SER A 65 -2.36 5.62 -5.54
C SER A 65 -2.52 5.34 -7.02
N PHE A 66 -2.46 4.07 -7.38
CA PHE A 66 -2.48 3.58 -8.76
C PHE A 66 -3.80 2.90 -9.10
N THR A 67 -4.23 3.09 -10.34
CA THR A 67 -5.29 2.28 -10.97
C THR A 67 -4.68 1.03 -11.58
N GLY A 68 -5.28 -0.14 -11.35
CA GLY A 68 -4.83 -1.42 -11.92
C GLY A 68 -4.74 -1.38 -13.46
N ASP A 69 -3.87 -2.17 -14.03
CA ASP A 69 -3.56 -2.19 -15.47
C ASP A 69 -4.56 -3.00 -16.30
N GLN A 70 -5.29 -3.93 -15.69
CA GLN A 70 -6.31 -4.73 -16.35
C GLN A 70 -7.72 -4.30 -15.96
N LYS A 71 -8.66 -4.33 -16.92
CA LYS A 71 -10.08 -4.13 -16.64
C LYS A 71 -10.66 -5.37 -15.96
N CYS A 72 -11.60 -5.16 -15.06
CA CYS A 72 -12.43 -6.24 -14.53
C CYS A 72 -13.46 -6.70 -15.56
N LYS A 73 -13.98 -7.90 -15.36
CA LYS A 73 -14.96 -8.50 -16.28
C LYS A 73 -16.22 -7.63 -16.45
N HIS A 74 -16.58 -6.91 -15.40
CA HIS A 74 -17.75 -6.03 -15.38
C HIS A 74 -17.40 -4.65 -14.85
N GLY A 75 -17.99 -3.61 -15.45
CA GLY A 75 -17.86 -2.22 -15.03
C GLY A 75 -16.52 -1.56 -15.39
N THR A 76 -16.23 -0.45 -14.73
CA THR A 76 -15.05 0.41 -14.97
C THR A 76 -13.88 0.10 -14.05
N ARG A 77 -14.06 -0.76 -13.05
CA ARG A 77 -13.04 -1.11 -12.07
C ARG A 77 -11.90 -1.91 -12.67
N THR A 78 -10.78 -1.94 -11.97
CA THR A 78 -9.55 -2.56 -12.45
C THR A 78 -8.94 -3.55 -11.46
N GLN A 79 -8.08 -4.39 -11.98
CA GLN A 79 -7.28 -5.37 -11.25
C GLN A 79 -5.83 -5.35 -11.73
N TRP A 80 -4.97 -6.14 -11.13
CA TRP A 80 -3.54 -6.16 -11.41
C TRP A 80 -3.13 -7.37 -12.25
N SER A 81 -2.32 -7.12 -13.28
CA SER A 81 -1.57 -8.19 -13.94
C SER A 81 -0.46 -8.75 -13.03
N VAL A 82 0.21 -9.78 -13.50
CA VAL A 82 1.35 -10.39 -12.78
C VAL A 82 2.71 -9.88 -13.26
N ASP A 83 2.75 -8.86 -14.13
CA ASP A 83 4.01 -8.25 -14.61
C ASP A 83 4.52 -7.20 -13.61
N ASP A 84 5.30 -7.67 -12.64
CA ASP A 84 5.88 -6.82 -11.60
C ASP A 84 6.92 -5.84 -12.17
N GLY A 85 7.59 -6.19 -13.27
CA GLY A 85 8.54 -5.30 -13.94
C GLY A 85 7.84 -4.13 -14.63
N ALA A 86 6.71 -4.38 -15.30
CA ALA A 86 5.89 -3.31 -15.86
C ALA A 86 5.32 -2.41 -14.76
N LEU A 87 4.85 -2.99 -13.66
CA LEU A 87 4.35 -2.23 -12.52
C LEU A 87 5.43 -1.33 -11.90
N ASP A 88 6.64 -1.84 -11.69
CA ASP A 88 7.76 -1.03 -11.17
C ASP A 88 8.12 0.15 -12.10
N ARG A 89 8.14 -0.08 -13.42
CA ARG A 89 8.34 1.01 -14.40
C ARG A 89 7.23 2.05 -14.35
N ARG A 90 5.97 1.63 -14.18
CA ARG A 90 4.82 2.54 -14.00
C ARG A 90 5.00 3.41 -12.75
N ILE A 91 5.37 2.79 -11.63
CA ILE A 91 5.60 3.49 -10.36
C ILE A 91 6.73 4.52 -10.52
N THR A 92 7.83 4.15 -11.15
CA THR A 92 8.96 5.06 -11.36
C THR A 92 8.56 6.27 -12.20
N ARG A 93 7.82 6.07 -13.32
CA ARG A 93 7.32 7.19 -14.14
C ARG A 93 6.35 8.09 -13.36
N ALA A 94 5.50 7.49 -12.53
CA ALA A 94 4.55 8.27 -11.73
C ALA A 94 5.26 9.13 -10.67
N ILE A 95 6.27 8.61 -9.99
CA ILE A 95 7.07 9.37 -9.04
C ILE A 95 7.69 10.60 -9.73
N GLU A 96 8.30 10.42 -10.91
CA GLU A 96 8.87 11.55 -11.66
C GLU A 96 7.82 12.58 -12.09
N ALA A 97 6.64 12.12 -12.55
CA ALA A 97 5.54 13.02 -12.89
C ALA A 97 5.04 13.82 -11.68
N VAL A 98 4.94 13.17 -10.51
CA VAL A 98 4.53 13.82 -9.26
C VAL A 98 5.55 14.87 -8.82
N LYS A 99 6.84 14.54 -8.85
CA LYS A 99 7.94 15.50 -8.56
C LYS A 99 7.86 16.74 -9.43
N GLN A 100 7.70 16.54 -10.74
CA GLN A 100 7.64 17.62 -11.71
C GLN A 100 6.39 18.48 -11.56
N GLU A 101 5.22 17.84 -11.42
CA GLU A 101 3.94 18.57 -11.37
C GLU A 101 3.76 19.37 -10.06
N LEU A 102 4.21 18.82 -8.94
CA LEU A 102 4.04 19.44 -7.62
C LEU A 102 5.28 20.24 -7.15
N GLY A 103 6.41 20.13 -7.84
CA GLY A 103 7.65 20.79 -7.43
C GLY A 103 8.17 20.32 -6.06
N ILE A 104 7.91 19.05 -5.68
CA ILE A 104 8.30 18.50 -4.38
C ILE A 104 9.46 17.51 -4.49
N GLU A 105 10.24 17.41 -3.43
CA GLU A 105 11.27 16.39 -3.33
C GLU A 105 10.69 15.03 -2.96
N ILE A 106 11.04 14.01 -3.72
CA ILE A 106 10.71 12.60 -3.44
C ILE A 106 11.97 11.77 -3.61
N ASP A 107 12.32 10.98 -2.58
CA ASP A 107 13.43 10.04 -2.63
C ASP A 107 12.97 8.69 -3.18
N PRO A 108 13.29 8.34 -4.43
CA PRO A 108 12.81 7.10 -5.05
C PRO A 108 13.43 5.82 -4.47
N SER A 109 14.47 5.92 -3.62
CA SER A 109 15.12 4.78 -2.96
C SER A 109 14.42 4.37 -1.65
N ARG A 110 13.50 5.18 -1.13
CA ARG A 110 12.84 4.97 0.17
C ARG A 110 11.37 4.61 0.06
N ARG A 111 10.96 3.97 -1.02
CA ARG A 111 9.56 3.62 -1.25
C ARG A 111 8.99 2.74 -0.16
N ILE A 112 7.79 3.09 0.31
CA ILE A 112 6.93 2.19 1.07
C ILE A 112 5.87 1.70 0.10
N VAL A 113 5.70 0.39 -0.06
CA VAL A 113 4.63 -0.17 -0.88
C VAL A 113 3.54 -0.75 0.01
N ILE A 114 2.32 -0.26 -0.17
CA ILE A 114 1.12 -0.70 0.55
C ILE A 114 0.21 -1.39 -0.44
N GLY A 115 -0.15 -2.64 -0.17
CA GLY A 115 -1.07 -3.39 -1.00
C GLY A 115 -2.24 -3.96 -0.22
N TYR A 116 -3.45 -3.80 -0.76
CA TYR A 116 -4.65 -4.36 -0.20
C TYR A 116 -5.14 -5.58 -1.02
N SER A 117 -5.48 -6.70 -0.38
CA SER A 117 -6.03 -7.91 -1.03
C SER A 117 -5.17 -8.37 -2.23
N GLN A 118 -5.63 -8.31 -3.47
CA GLN A 118 -4.79 -8.60 -4.65
C GLN A 118 -3.58 -7.66 -4.74
N GLY A 119 -3.71 -6.39 -4.34
CA GLY A 119 -2.61 -5.44 -4.26
C GLY A 119 -1.51 -5.88 -3.30
N SER A 120 -1.84 -6.62 -2.22
CA SER A 120 -0.84 -7.14 -1.29
C SER A 120 0.10 -8.15 -1.97
N LEU A 121 -0.41 -8.95 -2.91
CA LEU A 121 0.42 -9.87 -3.70
C LEU A 121 1.39 -9.11 -4.61
N ARG A 122 0.98 -7.96 -5.15
CA ARG A 122 1.84 -7.09 -5.96
C ARG A 122 2.88 -6.37 -5.11
N ALA A 123 2.48 -5.88 -3.92
CA ALA A 123 3.39 -5.27 -2.97
C ALA A 123 4.48 -6.26 -2.50
N GLU A 124 4.09 -7.50 -2.15
CA GLU A 124 5.03 -8.58 -1.83
C GLU A 124 6.01 -8.84 -2.99
N ALA A 125 5.49 -8.95 -4.22
CA ALA A 125 6.30 -9.21 -5.40
C ALA A 125 7.30 -8.08 -5.71
N LEU A 126 6.87 -6.82 -5.61
CA LEU A 126 7.75 -5.65 -5.78
C LEU A 126 8.85 -5.62 -4.72
N ALA A 127 8.52 -5.78 -3.44
CA ALA A 127 9.49 -5.76 -2.35
C ALA A 127 10.46 -6.96 -2.41
N THR A 128 10.01 -8.11 -2.95
CA THR A 128 10.85 -9.28 -3.16
C THR A 128 11.81 -9.10 -4.34
N ARG A 129 11.30 -8.59 -5.47
CA ARG A 129 12.05 -8.49 -6.73
C ARG A 129 12.96 -7.28 -6.80
N PHE A 130 12.57 -6.19 -6.16
CA PHE A 130 13.27 -4.89 -6.19
C PHE A 130 13.49 -4.34 -4.78
N PRO A 131 14.15 -5.09 -3.86
CA PRO A 131 14.26 -4.73 -2.44
C PRO A 131 14.93 -3.37 -2.21
N ASP A 132 15.90 -2.98 -3.04
CA ASP A 132 16.59 -1.70 -2.93
C ASP A 132 15.67 -0.50 -3.25
N ARG A 133 14.59 -0.72 -3.97
CA ARG A 133 13.56 0.30 -4.29
C ARG A 133 12.37 0.26 -3.35
N TYR A 134 12.01 -0.92 -2.85
CA TYR A 134 10.88 -1.16 -1.95
C TYR A 134 11.35 -1.82 -0.65
N PRO A 135 12.16 -1.11 0.15
CA PRO A 135 12.70 -1.68 1.39
C PRO A 135 11.63 -1.97 2.43
N ARG A 136 10.45 -1.33 2.33
CA ARG A 136 9.35 -1.48 3.29
C ARG A 136 8.05 -1.82 2.59
N ALA A 137 7.32 -2.80 3.15
CA ALA A 137 6.05 -3.25 2.61
C ALA A 137 4.96 -3.35 3.70
N VAL A 138 3.74 -2.94 3.34
CA VAL A 138 2.53 -3.14 4.14
C VAL A 138 1.57 -4.01 3.32
N LEU A 139 1.23 -5.18 3.85
CA LEU A 139 0.40 -6.19 3.19
C LEU A 139 -0.91 -6.30 3.95
N ILE A 140 -2.01 -5.80 3.36
CA ILE A 140 -3.31 -5.70 4.04
C ILE A 140 -4.28 -6.72 3.43
N GLY A 141 -4.90 -7.56 4.26
CA GLY A 141 -5.96 -8.50 3.87
C GLY A 141 -5.55 -9.41 2.70
N GLY A 142 -4.34 -9.89 2.68
CA GLY A 142 -3.83 -10.72 1.59
C GLY A 142 -4.61 -12.04 1.45
N PRO A 143 -4.92 -12.47 0.21
CA PRO A 143 -5.66 -13.73 -0.01
C PRO A 143 -4.85 -14.97 0.35
N ARG A 144 -3.57 -14.81 0.59
CA ARG A 144 -2.62 -15.79 1.17
C ARG A 144 -1.56 -15.06 1.97
N GLY A 145 -0.90 -15.78 2.88
CA GLY A 145 0.30 -15.27 3.55
C GLY A 145 1.46 -15.07 2.56
N PRO A 146 2.39 -14.14 2.85
CA PRO A 146 3.62 -14.01 2.09
C PRO A 146 4.43 -15.32 2.14
N ARG A 147 5.17 -15.61 1.07
CA ARG A 147 6.00 -16.82 1.01
C ARG A 147 7.21 -16.65 1.92
N GLU A 148 7.66 -17.73 2.55
CA GLU A 148 8.82 -17.73 3.44
C GLU A 148 10.12 -17.23 2.77
N THR A 149 10.25 -17.45 1.46
CA THR A 149 11.40 -17.01 0.65
C THR A 149 11.27 -15.58 0.16
N SER A 150 10.05 -15.01 0.23
CA SER A 150 9.79 -13.61 -0.13
C SER A 150 10.33 -12.66 0.95
N LEU A 151 10.48 -11.39 0.58
CA LEU A 151 10.79 -10.31 1.52
C LEU A 151 12.12 -10.49 2.28
N SER A 152 13.00 -11.35 1.76
CA SER A 152 14.25 -11.71 2.44
C SER A 152 15.21 -10.53 2.66
N LYS A 153 15.13 -9.50 1.81
CA LYS A 153 15.94 -8.29 1.86
C LYS A 153 15.15 -7.05 2.29
N SER A 154 13.87 -7.20 2.65
CA SER A 154 13.07 -6.08 3.14
C SER A 154 13.58 -5.60 4.49
N GLU A 155 13.65 -4.27 4.68
CA GLU A 155 14.02 -3.65 5.95
C GLU A 155 12.94 -3.83 7.01
N ALA A 156 11.66 -3.72 6.59
CA ALA A 156 10.52 -3.93 7.47
C ALA A 156 9.28 -4.34 6.68
N VAL A 157 8.47 -5.21 7.27
CA VAL A 157 7.19 -5.66 6.72
C VAL A 157 6.11 -5.55 7.79
N LEU A 158 4.96 -4.98 7.42
CA LEU A 158 3.76 -5.00 8.26
C LEU A 158 2.69 -5.82 7.55
N ILE A 159 2.13 -6.80 8.24
CA ILE A 159 1.00 -7.60 7.76
C ILE A 159 -0.21 -7.17 8.58
N MET A 160 -1.26 -6.72 7.92
CA MET A 160 -2.47 -6.22 8.55
C MET A 160 -3.69 -6.99 8.02
N VAL A 161 -4.68 -7.17 8.89
CA VAL A 161 -5.94 -7.83 8.50
C VAL A 161 -7.05 -7.43 9.46
N GLY A 162 -8.27 -7.36 8.98
CA GLY A 162 -9.44 -7.15 9.85
C GLY A 162 -9.69 -8.37 10.75
N ASP A 163 -10.13 -8.14 11.99
CA ASP A 163 -10.42 -9.22 12.94
C ASP A 163 -11.65 -10.06 12.55
N HIS A 164 -12.50 -9.53 11.65
CA HIS A 164 -13.62 -10.24 11.01
C HIS A 164 -13.29 -10.77 9.60
N ASP A 165 -12.01 -10.75 9.18
CA ASP A 165 -11.55 -11.32 7.91
C ASP A 165 -10.86 -12.69 8.12
N ALA A 166 -10.57 -13.41 7.03
CA ALA A 166 -9.76 -14.62 7.06
C ALA A 166 -8.30 -14.27 7.43
N ARG A 167 -7.90 -14.52 8.68
CA ARG A 167 -6.63 -14.04 9.24
C ARG A 167 -5.61 -15.12 9.63
N GLN A 168 -6.07 -16.35 9.87
CA GLN A 168 -5.21 -17.41 10.38
C GLN A 168 -3.95 -17.65 9.51
N HIS A 169 -4.12 -17.72 8.19
CA HIS A 169 -3.03 -17.92 7.25
C HIS A 169 -2.01 -16.77 7.22
N LEU A 170 -2.45 -15.53 7.55
CA LEU A 170 -1.57 -14.36 7.63
C LEU A 170 -0.77 -14.37 8.93
N ARG A 171 -1.39 -14.77 10.04
CA ARG A 171 -0.73 -14.94 11.33
C ARG A 171 0.36 -16.02 11.24
N GLU A 172 0.02 -17.20 10.73
CA GLU A 172 0.97 -18.29 10.54
C GLU A 172 2.15 -17.92 9.63
N ALA A 173 1.88 -17.17 8.54
CA ALA A 173 2.94 -16.70 7.67
C ALA A 173 3.85 -15.69 8.37
N THR A 174 3.29 -14.81 9.21
CA THR A 174 4.07 -13.87 10.02
C THR A 174 5.01 -14.62 10.97
N GLU A 175 4.49 -15.57 11.73
CA GLU A 175 5.28 -16.38 12.67
C GLU A 175 6.44 -17.13 11.98
N LYS A 176 6.20 -17.64 10.75
CA LYS A 176 7.24 -18.29 9.95
C LYS A 176 8.35 -17.32 9.53
N LEU A 177 7.96 -16.10 9.14
CA LEU A 177 8.93 -15.06 8.80
C LEU A 177 9.71 -14.58 10.02
N GLU A 178 9.06 -14.40 11.18
CA GLU A 178 9.72 -14.04 12.45
C GLU A 178 10.74 -15.09 12.88
N LYS A 179 10.37 -16.38 12.83
CA LYS A 179 11.29 -17.52 13.13
C LYS A 179 12.52 -17.52 12.21
N ARG A 180 12.43 -16.92 11.01
CA ARG A 180 13.56 -16.74 10.09
C ARG A 180 14.32 -15.43 10.31
N GLY A 181 14.04 -14.72 11.40
CA GLY A 181 14.71 -13.47 11.75
C GLY A 181 14.31 -12.27 10.87
N LYS A 182 13.16 -12.33 10.18
CA LYS A 182 12.67 -11.18 9.39
C LYS A 182 12.07 -10.11 10.28
N ARG A 183 12.30 -8.86 9.93
CA ARG A 183 11.65 -7.70 10.60
C ARG A 183 10.21 -7.56 10.10
N VAL A 184 9.34 -8.39 10.63
CA VAL A 184 7.91 -8.41 10.32
C VAL A 184 7.09 -8.11 11.58
N ARG A 185 5.94 -7.48 11.39
CA ARG A 185 4.93 -7.25 12.43
C ARG A 185 3.58 -7.68 11.89
N TYR A 186 2.74 -8.16 12.78
CA TYR A 186 1.34 -8.49 12.52
C TYR A 186 0.43 -7.55 13.29
N LEU A 187 -0.64 -7.06 12.64
CA LEU A 187 -1.62 -6.18 13.26
C LEU A 187 -3.03 -6.60 12.82
N GLU A 188 -3.91 -6.78 13.79
CA GLU A 188 -5.35 -6.92 13.56
C GLU A 188 -6.03 -5.56 13.65
N LEU A 189 -6.89 -5.26 12.68
CA LEU A 189 -7.70 -4.05 12.65
C LEU A 189 -9.01 -4.38 13.36
N PRO A 190 -9.36 -3.71 14.48
CA PRO A 190 -10.57 -3.99 15.22
C PRO A 190 -11.81 -3.66 14.40
N ASP A 191 -12.85 -4.49 14.54
CA ASP A 191 -14.16 -4.35 13.89
C ASP A 191 -14.13 -4.23 12.37
N ALA A 192 -13.06 -4.74 11.72
CA ALA A 192 -12.88 -4.64 10.27
C ALA A 192 -13.12 -5.97 9.57
N ARG A 193 -13.93 -5.92 8.51
CA ARG A 193 -14.10 -7.01 7.52
C ARG A 193 -13.18 -6.80 6.33
N HIS A 194 -13.19 -7.76 5.41
CA HIS A 194 -12.50 -7.58 4.13
C HIS A 194 -13.04 -6.37 3.36
N GLY A 195 -12.20 -5.39 3.07
CA GLY A 195 -12.59 -4.12 2.43
C GLY A 195 -12.72 -2.94 3.38
N GLU A 196 -12.56 -3.15 4.67
CA GLU A 196 -12.68 -2.14 5.72
C GLU A 196 -11.34 -1.90 6.40
N TYR A 197 -11.15 -0.70 6.92
CA TYR A 197 -9.94 -0.32 7.68
C TYR A 197 -10.21 -0.17 9.19
N GLY A 198 -11.38 -0.64 9.65
CA GLY A 198 -11.83 -0.50 11.04
C GLY A 198 -12.50 0.85 11.33
N SER A 199 -13.11 0.94 12.48
CA SER A 199 -13.55 2.22 13.05
C SER A 199 -12.31 2.92 13.64
N ALA A 200 -11.99 4.11 13.15
CA ALA A 200 -10.98 4.96 13.77
C ALA A 200 -11.55 5.63 15.01
#